data_58669235b448c1e1a290ebe49ba5e0a4
#
_entry.id   58669235b448c1e1a290ebe49ba5e0a4
#
_cell.length_a   1.000
_cell.length_b   1.000
_cell.length_c   1.000
_cell.angle_alpha   90.00
_cell.angle_beta   90.00
_cell.angle_gamma   90.00
#
_symmetry.space_group_name_H-M   'P 1'
#
loop_
_entity.id
_entity.type
_entity.pdbx_description
1 polymer ?
#
loop_
_entity_poly.entity_id
_entity_poly.type
_entity_poly.pdbx_seq_one_letter_code
_entity_poly.pdbx_strand_id
1 'polypeptide(L)'
;MLLKFKPELSPVVELSLMPFFRKDEALTALGDRLLEQTWAQFPGLARNQIALTWIVYDDPVPVNTGGALRPEEFWKHQVRGYSYRGVERIYPASVVKLFYLVAVYEWLSKGMIQPSAELERATRDMIVDSSNDATSLVVDMLTGTTSGPEISTGPYETWVSQRNLVNRYLQGFNWTEFESINVNQKTWCDGPYGRERQFLGLDRENRNMLTTDATARLLHSIIGGVAVSAAASQAMMALMQRSLNPADLVADPENQVTGFLGGGLPQTAQIWSKAGLTS
;
A
#
# COMPACT_ATOMS: atom_id res chain seq x y z
N MET A 1 12.43 -4.64 -47.62
CA MET A 1 11.70 -3.59 -46.91
C MET A 1 10.87 -4.23 -45.82
N LEU A 2 11.44 -4.34 -44.60
CA LEU A 2 10.78 -4.96 -43.46
C LEU A 2 9.94 -3.90 -42.75
N LEU A 3 8.62 -3.97 -42.91
CA LEU A 3 7.67 -3.19 -42.14
C LEU A 3 7.75 -3.64 -40.69
N LYS A 4 8.33 -2.81 -39.79
CA LYS A 4 8.23 -2.96 -38.36
C LYS A 4 6.79 -2.62 -37.96
N PHE A 5 5.96 -3.62 -37.75
CA PHE A 5 4.72 -3.44 -36.99
C PHE A 5 5.09 -3.08 -35.55
N LYS A 6 4.87 -1.84 -35.16
CA LYS A 6 4.70 -1.51 -33.74
C LYS A 6 3.32 -2.06 -33.32
N PRO A 7 3.21 -2.97 -32.37
CA PRO A 7 1.90 -3.30 -31.84
C PRO A 7 1.32 -2.03 -31.22
N GLU A 8 0.16 -1.57 -31.69
CA GLU A 8 -0.62 -0.57 -30.97
C GLU A 8 -1.01 -1.19 -29.62
N LEU A 9 -0.47 -0.63 -28.56
CA LEU A 9 -0.86 -1.01 -27.20
C LEU A 9 -2.36 -0.66 -27.02
N SER A 10 -3.13 -1.52 -26.38
CA SER A 10 -4.51 -1.20 -26.08
C SER A 10 -4.57 0.07 -25.21
N PRO A 11 -5.62 0.92 -25.30
CA PRO A 11 -5.74 2.14 -24.51
C PRO A 11 -5.60 1.91 -22.98
N VAL A 12 -5.93 0.72 -22.50
CA VAL A 12 -5.77 0.32 -21.10
C VAL A 12 -4.29 0.15 -20.74
N VAL A 13 -3.47 -0.35 -21.65
CA VAL A 13 -2.01 -0.51 -21.44
C VAL A 13 -1.29 0.84 -21.51
N GLU A 14 -1.71 1.76 -22.36
CA GLU A 14 -1.15 3.12 -22.39
C GLU A 14 -1.42 3.88 -21.09
N LEU A 15 -2.63 3.80 -20.54
CA LEU A 15 -2.99 4.43 -19.26
C LEU A 15 -2.21 3.83 -18.05
N SER A 16 -1.83 2.56 -18.13
CA SER A 16 -1.06 1.91 -17.07
C SER A 16 0.39 2.40 -16.96
N LEU A 17 0.98 2.85 -18.08
CA LEU A 17 2.35 3.33 -18.17
C LEU A 17 2.51 4.82 -17.84
N MET A 18 1.41 5.57 -17.69
CA MET A 18 1.48 6.99 -17.35
C MET A 18 1.62 7.19 -15.84
N PRO A 19 2.43 8.16 -15.38
CA PRO A 19 2.41 8.58 -13.98
C PRO A 19 0.99 8.97 -13.57
N PHE A 20 0.55 8.51 -12.39
CA PHE A 20 -0.82 8.77 -11.93
C PHE A 20 -1.03 10.22 -11.46
N PHE A 21 0.02 10.98 -11.25
CA PHE A 21 -0.03 12.40 -10.94
C PHE A 21 0.89 13.22 -11.84
N ARG A 22 0.54 14.48 -12.02
CA ARG A 22 1.40 15.48 -12.65
C ARG A 22 2.13 16.28 -11.58
N LYS A 23 3.42 16.53 -11.80
CA LYS A 23 4.21 17.39 -10.92
C LYS A 23 3.65 18.82 -10.95
N ASP A 24 3.47 19.41 -9.77
CA ASP A 24 2.95 20.76 -9.60
C ASP A 24 4.02 21.66 -8.96
N GLU A 25 4.26 22.84 -9.55
CA GLU A 25 5.33 23.74 -9.09
C GLU A 25 5.04 24.32 -7.70
N ALA A 26 3.77 24.66 -7.40
CA ALA A 26 3.40 25.20 -6.11
C ALA A 26 3.54 24.15 -5.00
N LEU A 27 3.11 22.91 -5.28
CA LEU A 27 3.30 21.77 -4.36
C LEU A 27 4.77 21.40 -4.20
N THR A 28 5.58 21.54 -5.26
CA THR A 28 7.04 21.33 -5.19
C THR A 28 7.68 22.37 -4.26
N ALA A 29 7.40 23.65 -4.46
CA ALA A 29 7.94 24.71 -3.63
C ALA A 29 7.50 24.61 -2.15
N LEU A 30 6.28 24.13 -1.91
CA LEU A 30 5.78 23.87 -0.55
C LEU A 30 6.48 22.65 0.08
N GLY A 31 6.60 21.56 -0.66
CA GLY A 31 7.26 20.33 -0.20
C GLY A 31 8.74 20.54 0.12
N ASP A 32 9.46 21.25 -0.75
CA ASP A 32 10.88 21.58 -0.53
C ASP A 32 11.05 22.43 0.73
N ARG A 33 10.19 23.43 0.95
CA ARG A 33 10.22 24.24 2.19
C ARG A 33 9.92 23.39 3.43
N LEU A 34 8.93 22.49 3.36
CA LEU A 34 8.62 21.59 4.45
C LEU A 34 9.80 20.71 4.82
N LEU A 35 10.46 20.14 3.84
CA LEU A 35 11.65 19.30 4.04
C LEU A 35 12.83 20.10 4.62
N GLU A 36 13.11 21.30 4.11
CA GLU A 36 14.17 22.15 4.64
C GLU A 36 13.90 22.57 6.10
N GLN A 37 12.64 22.90 6.44
CA GLN A 37 12.26 23.18 7.82
C GLN A 37 12.42 21.96 8.73
N THR A 38 12.06 20.78 8.22
CA THR A 38 12.20 19.51 8.95
C THR A 38 13.68 19.23 9.26
N TRP A 39 14.57 19.38 8.28
CA TRP A 39 16.02 19.18 8.51
C TRP A 39 16.63 20.26 9.41
N ALA A 40 16.14 21.50 9.36
CA ALA A 40 16.57 22.55 10.26
C ALA A 40 16.16 22.24 11.72
N GLN A 41 14.96 21.68 11.91
CA GLN A 41 14.47 21.30 13.24
C GLN A 41 15.13 20.01 13.76
N PHE A 42 15.45 19.08 12.87
CA PHE A 42 16.01 17.77 13.19
C PHE A 42 17.36 17.55 12.47
N PRO A 43 18.44 18.20 12.90
CA PRO A 43 19.73 18.18 12.18
C PRO A 43 20.39 16.79 12.12
N GLY A 44 19.98 15.85 12.99
CA GLY A 44 20.42 14.45 12.93
C GLY A 44 19.71 13.60 11.88
N LEU A 45 18.67 14.12 11.25
CA LEU A 45 17.89 13.42 10.23
C LEU A 45 18.55 13.60 8.85
N ALA A 46 19.13 12.54 8.32
CA ALA A 46 19.77 12.59 7.02
C ALA A 46 18.73 12.71 5.87
N ARG A 47 19.11 13.41 4.79
CA ARG A 47 18.23 13.63 3.62
C ARG A 47 17.73 12.34 2.98
N ASN A 48 18.52 11.27 3.04
CA ASN A 48 18.16 9.95 2.52
C ASN A 48 17.28 9.11 3.46
N GLN A 49 16.93 9.61 4.64
CA GLN A 49 16.05 8.95 5.60
C GLN A 49 14.57 9.37 5.43
N ILE A 50 14.31 10.32 4.54
CA ILE A 50 12.94 10.75 4.21
C ILE A 50 12.61 10.35 2.78
N ALA A 51 11.41 9.85 2.56
CA ALA A 51 10.76 9.82 1.26
C ALA A 51 9.30 10.24 1.45
N LEU A 52 8.78 11.01 0.52
CA LEU A 52 7.45 11.61 0.60
C LEU A 52 6.83 11.69 -0.78
N THR A 53 5.60 11.22 -0.89
CA THR A 53 4.74 11.50 -2.04
C THR A 53 3.42 12.01 -1.52
N TRP A 54 3.00 13.17 -2.01
CA TRP A 54 1.68 13.67 -1.73
C TRP A 54 0.98 14.09 -3.01
N ILE A 55 -0.33 13.91 -3.04
CA ILE A 55 -1.20 14.33 -4.12
C ILE A 55 -2.32 15.20 -3.57
N VAL A 56 -2.79 16.12 -4.39
CA VAL A 56 -3.87 17.04 -4.05
C VAL A 56 -4.96 16.93 -5.10
N TYR A 57 -6.17 16.79 -4.62
CA TYR A 57 -7.36 16.77 -5.46
C TYR A 57 -7.88 18.19 -5.66
N ASP A 58 -8.18 18.52 -6.90
CA ASP A 58 -8.83 19.77 -7.29
C ASP A 58 -10.24 19.50 -7.78
N ASP A 59 -11.15 20.43 -7.58
CA ASP A 59 -12.42 20.41 -8.29
C ASP A 59 -12.19 20.47 -9.80
N PRO A 60 -12.89 19.68 -10.61
CA PRO A 60 -14.01 18.77 -10.33
C PRO A 60 -13.60 17.30 -10.17
N VAL A 61 -12.33 16.97 -9.86
CA VAL A 61 -11.95 15.59 -9.54
C VAL A 61 -12.20 15.37 -8.05
N PRO A 62 -13.45 15.19 -7.61
CA PRO A 62 -13.73 14.85 -6.24
C PRO A 62 -13.13 13.48 -5.97
N VAL A 63 -12.82 13.24 -4.71
CA VAL A 63 -12.63 11.88 -4.23
C VAL A 63 -13.84 11.07 -4.70
N ASN A 64 -13.65 10.12 -5.60
CA ASN A 64 -14.74 9.36 -6.24
C ASN A 64 -15.31 8.30 -5.27
N THR A 65 -15.51 8.65 -4.01
CA THR A 65 -15.88 7.74 -2.92
C THR A 65 -17.18 6.96 -3.19
N GLY A 66 -18.03 7.46 -4.06
CA GLY A 66 -19.24 6.78 -4.49
C GLY A 66 -19.06 5.85 -5.69
N GLY A 67 -17.84 5.76 -6.27
CA GLY A 67 -17.60 4.99 -7.49
C GLY A 67 -18.37 5.53 -8.69
N ALA A 68 -18.56 6.86 -8.77
CA ALA A 68 -19.33 7.51 -9.84
C ALA A 68 -18.61 7.44 -11.19
N LEU A 69 -17.28 7.40 -11.19
CA LEU A 69 -16.47 7.23 -12.40
C LEU A 69 -16.07 5.77 -12.56
N ARG A 70 -16.12 5.31 -13.80
CA ARG A 70 -15.53 4.01 -14.15
C ARG A 70 -14.00 4.10 -14.11
N PRO A 71 -13.29 2.99 -13.88
CA PRO A 71 -11.81 3.00 -13.82
C PRO A 71 -11.16 3.66 -15.03
N GLU A 72 -11.67 3.40 -16.24
CA GLU A 72 -11.12 3.97 -17.48
C GLU A 72 -11.29 5.49 -17.57
N GLU A 73 -12.30 6.04 -16.92
CA GLU A 73 -12.52 7.50 -16.84
C GLU A 73 -11.69 8.09 -15.71
N PHE A 74 -11.67 7.44 -14.55
CA PHE A 74 -10.91 7.88 -13.39
C PHE A 74 -9.42 8.07 -13.71
N TRP A 75 -8.80 7.08 -14.34
CA TRP A 75 -7.38 7.11 -14.69
C TRP A 75 -6.99 8.10 -15.79
N LYS A 76 -7.96 8.72 -16.50
CA LYS A 76 -7.69 9.84 -17.43
C LYS A 76 -7.39 11.14 -16.70
N HIS A 77 -7.77 11.27 -15.45
CA HIS A 77 -7.59 12.47 -14.65
C HIS A 77 -6.31 12.36 -13.80
N GLN A 78 -5.25 13.04 -14.25
CA GLN A 78 -4.06 13.18 -13.43
C GLN A 78 -4.27 14.23 -12.35
N VAL A 79 -4.11 13.81 -11.09
CA VAL A 79 -4.08 14.71 -9.94
C VAL A 79 -2.76 15.49 -9.87
N ARG A 80 -2.74 16.62 -9.16
CA ARG A 80 -1.49 17.34 -8.87
C ARG A 80 -0.71 16.61 -7.78
N GLY A 81 0.60 16.64 -7.86
CA GLY A 81 1.41 15.96 -6.86
C GLY A 81 2.83 16.47 -6.73
N TYR A 82 3.46 16.02 -5.65
CA TYR A 82 4.87 16.20 -5.32
C TYR A 82 5.43 14.88 -4.84
N SER A 83 6.66 14.58 -5.24
CA SER A 83 7.37 13.38 -4.81
C SER A 83 8.82 13.74 -4.52
N TYR A 84 9.28 13.41 -3.32
CA TYR A 84 10.67 13.46 -2.90
C TYR A 84 11.13 12.05 -2.60
N ARG A 85 12.08 11.54 -3.38
CA ARG A 85 12.60 10.16 -3.28
C ARG A 85 11.48 9.09 -3.35
N GLY A 86 10.39 9.40 -4.04
CA GLY A 86 9.18 8.57 -4.06
C GLY A 86 9.37 7.20 -4.68
N VAL A 87 10.40 7.00 -5.50
CA VAL A 87 10.76 5.71 -6.14
C VAL A 87 11.74 4.88 -5.31
N GLU A 88 12.26 5.43 -4.21
CA GLU A 88 13.20 4.72 -3.35
C GLU A 88 12.50 3.61 -2.56
N ARG A 89 13.13 2.45 -2.55
CA ARG A 89 12.61 1.28 -1.83
C ARG A 89 12.86 1.42 -0.34
N ILE A 90 11.80 1.37 0.44
CA ILE A 90 11.83 1.49 1.90
C ILE A 90 11.14 0.27 2.51
N TYR A 91 11.65 -0.21 3.64
CA TYR A 91 10.93 -1.21 4.44
C TYR A 91 9.66 -0.58 5.02
N PRO A 92 8.48 -1.08 4.65
CA PRO A 92 7.23 -0.37 4.94
C PRO A 92 6.66 -0.64 6.33
N ALA A 93 7.24 -1.54 7.12
CA ALA A 93 6.62 -2.08 8.32
C ALA A 93 5.14 -2.45 8.03
N SER A 94 4.21 -2.02 8.87
CA SER A 94 2.79 -2.35 8.72
C SER A 94 2.06 -1.64 7.58
N VAL A 95 2.69 -0.70 6.87
CA VAL A 95 2.06 -0.08 5.68
C VAL A 95 1.82 -1.11 4.57
N VAL A 96 2.61 -2.20 4.52
CA VAL A 96 2.40 -3.31 3.58
C VAL A 96 1.00 -3.93 3.67
N LYS A 97 0.35 -3.85 4.83
CA LYS A 97 -0.99 -4.39 5.09
C LYS A 97 -2.08 -3.77 4.20
N LEU A 98 -1.85 -2.55 3.68
CA LEU A 98 -2.72 -1.94 2.67
C LEU A 98 -2.77 -2.75 1.37
N PHE A 99 -1.63 -3.30 0.96
CA PHE A 99 -1.54 -4.12 -0.25
C PHE A 99 -2.22 -5.47 -0.05
N TYR A 100 -2.08 -6.07 1.13
CA TYR A 100 -2.83 -7.28 1.49
C TYR A 100 -4.34 -7.02 1.59
N LEU A 101 -4.74 -5.86 2.09
CA LEU A 101 -6.16 -5.46 2.13
C LEU A 101 -6.78 -5.47 0.74
N VAL A 102 -6.13 -4.83 -0.24
CA VAL A 102 -6.61 -4.83 -1.63
C VAL A 102 -6.67 -6.25 -2.18
N ALA A 103 -5.65 -7.08 -1.92
CA ALA A 103 -5.62 -8.47 -2.35
C ALA A 103 -6.77 -9.31 -1.73
N VAL A 104 -7.13 -9.10 -0.46
CA VAL A 104 -8.26 -9.77 0.18
C VAL A 104 -9.55 -9.49 -0.59
N TYR A 105 -9.85 -8.22 -0.85
CA TYR A 105 -11.07 -7.86 -1.58
C TYR A 105 -11.07 -8.36 -3.02
N GLU A 106 -9.92 -8.37 -3.68
CA GLU A 106 -9.78 -8.95 -5.02
C GLU A 106 -10.03 -10.45 -5.02
N TRP A 107 -9.42 -11.22 -4.09
CA TRP A 107 -9.61 -12.67 -3.98
C TRP A 107 -11.05 -13.03 -3.64
N LEU A 108 -11.69 -12.26 -2.75
CA LEU A 108 -13.11 -12.41 -2.44
C LEU A 108 -13.99 -12.16 -3.68
N SER A 109 -13.73 -11.09 -4.42
CA SER A 109 -14.50 -10.74 -5.61
C SER A 109 -14.39 -11.79 -6.72
N LYS A 110 -13.22 -12.45 -6.81
CA LYS A 110 -12.97 -13.53 -7.79
C LYS A 110 -13.29 -14.94 -7.28
N GLY A 111 -13.78 -15.07 -6.05
CA GLY A 111 -14.06 -16.37 -5.44
C GLY A 111 -12.81 -17.24 -5.19
N MET A 112 -11.62 -16.64 -5.17
CA MET A 112 -10.37 -17.35 -4.89
C MET A 112 -10.23 -17.72 -3.42
N ILE A 113 -10.82 -16.94 -2.53
CA ILE A 113 -11.03 -17.25 -1.11
C ILE A 113 -12.52 -17.08 -0.76
N GLN A 114 -12.99 -17.85 0.24
CA GLN A 114 -14.37 -17.77 0.67
C GLN A 114 -14.52 -16.79 1.84
N PRO A 115 -15.59 -16.00 1.88
CA PRO A 115 -15.87 -15.15 3.02
C PRO A 115 -16.14 -16.00 4.27
N SER A 116 -15.61 -15.56 5.40
CA SER A 116 -15.85 -16.17 6.71
C SER A 116 -15.74 -15.11 7.80
N ALA A 117 -16.41 -15.33 8.93
CA ALA A 117 -16.31 -14.44 10.09
C ALA A 117 -14.86 -14.31 10.58
N GLU A 118 -14.05 -15.36 10.45
CA GLU A 118 -12.64 -15.34 10.84
C GLU A 118 -11.80 -14.47 9.89
N LEU A 119 -12.02 -14.56 8.57
CA LEU A 119 -11.33 -13.71 7.60
C LEU A 119 -11.74 -12.23 7.78
N GLU A 120 -13.03 -11.97 8.01
CA GLU A 120 -13.54 -10.61 8.25
C GLU A 120 -12.89 -10.01 9.50
N ARG A 121 -12.86 -10.76 10.62
CA ARG A 121 -12.19 -10.36 11.85
C ARG A 121 -10.71 -10.11 11.62
N ALA A 122 -9.99 -11.03 10.98
CA ALA A 122 -8.57 -10.89 10.73
C ALA A 122 -8.26 -9.71 9.81
N THR A 123 -9.08 -9.46 8.79
CA THR A 123 -8.91 -8.31 7.89
C THR A 123 -9.09 -7.00 8.64
N ARG A 124 -10.09 -6.93 9.52
CA ARG A 124 -10.31 -5.77 10.40
C ARG A 124 -9.12 -5.55 11.33
N ASP A 125 -8.72 -6.57 12.09
CA ASP A 125 -7.66 -6.47 13.09
C ASP A 125 -6.30 -6.16 12.44
N MET A 126 -6.04 -6.66 11.21
CA MET A 126 -4.87 -6.33 10.42
C MET A 126 -4.76 -4.83 10.13
N ILE A 127 -5.87 -4.15 9.88
CA ILE A 127 -5.89 -2.74 9.47
C ILE A 127 -6.14 -1.81 10.65
N VAL A 128 -7.16 -2.09 11.46
CA VAL A 128 -7.57 -1.23 12.57
C VAL A 128 -6.55 -1.27 13.69
N ASP A 129 -6.22 -2.47 14.16
CA ASP A 129 -5.32 -2.69 15.30
C ASP A 129 -3.86 -2.94 14.86
N SER A 130 -3.64 -3.01 13.55
CA SER A 130 -2.32 -3.36 12.97
C SER A 130 -1.76 -4.70 13.45
N SER A 131 -2.63 -5.66 13.79
CA SER A 131 -2.26 -6.98 14.31
C SER A 131 -1.35 -7.73 13.32
N ASN A 132 -0.22 -8.25 13.82
CA ASN A 132 0.70 -9.09 13.06
C ASN A 132 0.20 -10.53 12.96
N ASP A 133 -0.51 -11.03 13.98
CA ASP A 133 -1.10 -12.37 13.96
C ASP A 133 -2.21 -12.43 12.91
N ALA A 134 -3.10 -11.43 12.88
CA ALA A 134 -4.11 -11.30 11.87
C ALA A 134 -3.49 -11.19 10.45
N THR A 135 -2.41 -10.41 10.30
CA THR A 135 -1.66 -10.33 9.04
C THR A 135 -1.12 -11.70 8.63
N SER A 136 -0.63 -12.49 9.58
CA SER A 136 -0.10 -13.83 9.29
C SER A 136 -1.18 -14.76 8.73
N LEU A 137 -2.37 -14.75 9.32
CA LEU A 137 -3.52 -15.51 8.81
C LEU A 137 -3.93 -15.03 7.42
N VAL A 138 -4.07 -13.72 7.24
CA VAL A 138 -4.45 -13.13 5.94
C VAL A 138 -3.46 -13.52 4.84
N VAL A 139 -2.15 -13.41 5.08
CA VAL A 139 -1.13 -13.80 4.08
C VAL A 139 -1.21 -15.29 3.78
N ASP A 140 -1.43 -16.15 4.76
CA ASP A 140 -1.58 -17.58 4.55
C ASP A 140 -2.82 -17.89 3.70
N MET A 141 -3.95 -17.23 3.96
CA MET A 141 -5.17 -17.40 3.16
C MET A 141 -5.01 -16.89 1.72
N LEU A 142 -4.37 -15.72 1.54
CA LEU A 142 -4.13 -15.15 0.21
C LEU A 142 -3.21 -16.02 -0.66
N THR A 143 -2.29 -16.74 -0.06
CA THR A 143 -1.22 -17.45 -0.78
C THR A 143 -1.34 -18.97 -0.74
N GLY A 144 -2.22 -19.51 0.11
CA GLY A 144 -2.32 -20.95 0.34
C GLY A 144 -1.06 -21.54 1.00
N THR A 145 -0.27 -20.71 1.69
CA THR A 145 0.98 -21.14 2.35
C THR A 145 0.86 -21.01 3.86
N THR A 146 1.70 -21.73 4.58
CA THR A 146 1.79 -21.65 6.05
C THR A 146 3.24 -21.55 6.47
N SER A 147 3.48 -20.96 7.66
CA SER A 147 4.76 -21.04 8.33
C SER A 147 5.04 -22.48 8.80
N GLY A 148 6.31 -22.82 9.05
CA GLY A 148 6.73 -24.14 9.52
C GLY A 148 8.24 -24.33 9.41
N PRO A 149 8.73 -25.54 9.66
CA PRO A 149 10.16 -25.87 9.48
C PRO A 149 10.65 -25.54 8.07
N GLU A 150 11.95 -25.45 7.92
CA GLU A 150 12.59 -25.41 6.59
C GLU A 150 12.17 -26.62 5.77
N ILE A 151 12.05 -26.45 4.47
CA ILE A 151 11.64 -27.48 3.53
C ILE A 151 12.65 -27.65 2.42
N SER A 152 12.72 -28.87 1.88
CA SER A 152 13.64 -29.22 0.79
C SER A 152 13.27 -28.51 -0.51
N THR A 153 14.23 -28.47 -1.44
CA THR A 153 14.20 -27.66 -2.66
C THR A 153 12.91 -27.73 -3.47
N GLY A 154 12.43 -28.90 -3.86
CA GLY A 154 11.24 -29.00 -4.72
C GLY A 154 9.94 -28.47 -4.07
N PRO A 155 9.55 -28.94 -2.87
CA PRO A 155 8.44 -28.36 -2.11
C PRO A 155 8.61 -26.88 -1.79
N TYR A 156 9.86 -26.43 -1.57
CA TYR A 156 10.17 -25.04 -1.30
C TYR A 156 9.88 -24.14 -2.51
N GLU A 157 10.27 -24.53 -3.70
CA GLU A 157 10.00 -23.78 -4.94
C GLU A 157 8.48 -23.59 -5.16
N THR A 158 7.68 -24.62 -4.90
CA THR A 158 6.23 -24.54 -4.94
C THR A 158 5.69 -23.53 -3.91
N TRP A 159 6.16 -23.64 -2.67
CA TRP A 159 5.78 -22.73 -1.59
C TRP A 159 6.16 -21.28 -1.92
N VAL A 160 7.37 -21.03 -2.43
CA VAL A 160 7.83 -19.70 -2.88
C VAL A 160 6.94 -19.15 -3.99
N SER A 161 6.61 -20.00 -4.97
CA SER A 161 5.71 -19.59 -6.04
C SER A 161 4.34 -19.15 -5.52
N GLN A 162 3.76 -19.90 -4.60
CA GLN A 162 2.49 -19.55 -3.96
C GLN A 162 2.62 -18.27 -3.12
N ARG A 163 3.66 -18.13 -2.29
CA ARG A 163 3.90 -16.97 -1.43
C ARG A 163 4.02 -15.67 -2.23
N ASN A 164 4.46 -15.73 -3.48
CA ASN A 164 4.54 -14.58 -4.39
C ASN A 164 3.26 -14.28 -5.16
N LEU A 165 2.11 -14.86 -4.81
CA LEU A 165 0.83 -14.59 -5.50
C LEU A 165 0.45 -13.10 -5.46
N VAL A 166 0.61 -12.44 -4.31
CA VAL A 166 0.29 -11.02 -4.17
C VAL A 166 1.21 -10.15 -5.03
N ASN A 167 2.53 -10.45 -5.07
CA ASN A 167 3.45 -9.75 -5.97
C ASN A 167 3.02 -9.89 -7.44
N ARG A 168 2.67 -11.09 -7.89
CA ARG A 168 2.22 -11.30 -9.28
C ARG A 168 0.93 -10.56 -9.60
N TYR A 169 0.01 -10.50 -8.66
CA TYR A 169 -1.21 -9.70 -8.79
C TYR A 169 -0.89 -8.22 -8.99
N LEU A 170 -0.04 -7.66 -8.13
CA LEU A 170 0.36 -6.25 -8.19
C LEU A 170 1.13 -5.94 -9.48
N GLN A 171 2.02 -6.81 -9.90
CA GLN A 171 2.75 -6.69 -11.17
C GLN A 171 1.80 -6.75 -12.38
N GLY A 172 0.69 -7.47 -12.27
CA GLY A 172 -0.34 -7.54 -13.32
C GLY A 172 -1.03 -6.22 -13.64
N PHE A 173 -0.93 -5.21 -12.77
CA PHE A 173 -1.41 -3.86 -13.10
C PHE A 173 -0.54 -3.15 -14.13
N ASN A 174 0.71 -3.58 -14.33
CA ASN A 174 1.70 -2.94 -15.18
C ASN A 174 1.92 -1.44 -14.84
N TRP A 175 1.71 -1.07 -13.58
CA TRP A 175 2.01 0.27 -13.10
C TRP A 175 3.50 0.40 -12.83
N THR A 176 4.13 1.43 -13.38
CA THR A 176 5.58 1.67 -13.22
C THR A 176 5.98 1.79 -11.76
N GLU A 177 5.11 2.36 -10.92
CA GLU A 177 5.34 2.47 -9.47
C GLU A 177 5.38 1.10 -8.76
N PHE A 178 4.78 0.06 -9.36
CA PHE A 178 4.75 -1.28 -8.77
C PHE A 178 5.89 -2.21 -9.22
N GLU A 179 6.71 -1.79 -10.19
CA GLU A 179 7.80 -2.62 -10.72
C GLU A 179 8.86 -2.96 -9.66
N SER A 180 9.13 -2.03 -8.74
CA SER A 180 10.21 -2.19 -7.76
C SER A 180 9.76 -2.65 -6.38
N ILE A 181 8.45 -2.76 -6.12
CA ILE A 181 7.95 -3.17 -4.80
C ILE A 181 8.06 -4.68 -4.57
N ASN A 182 8.07 -5.08 -3.30
CA ASN A 182 8.00 -6.47 -2.87
C ASN A 182 6.99 -6.63 -1.73
N VAL A 183 5.96 -7.45 -1.93
CA VAL A 183 4.83 -7.65 -1.00
C VAL A 183 4.58 -9.15 -0.88
N ASN A 184 5.32 -9.82 0.00
CA ASN A 184 5.25 -11.27 0.13
C ASN A 184 5.58 -11.82 1.52
N GLN A 185 5.99 -10.95 2.46
CA GLN A 185 6.34 -11.36 3.81
C GLN A 185 5.23 -11.05 4.81
N LYS A 186 5.04 -11.94 5.77
CA LYS A 186 4.30 -11.62 6.99
C LYS A 186 4.99 -10.49 7.76
N THR A 187 4.28 -9.85 8.66
CA THR A 187 4.86 -8.89 9.61
C THR A 187 5.15 -9.61 10.93
N TRP A 188 6.40 -9.62 11.34
CA TRP A 188 6.87 -10.37 12.50
C TRP A 188 7.15 -9.44 13.67
N CYS A 189 6.90 -9.91 14.90
CA CYS A 189 7.37 -9.22 16.10
C CYS A 189 8.83 -9.57 16.39
N ASP A 190 9.14 -10.90 16.45
CA ASP A 190 10.46 -11.41 16.85
C ASP A 190 11.32 -11.91 15.66
N GLY A 191 10.79 -11.76 14.45
CA GLY A 191 11.42 -12.22 13.22
C GLY A 191 10.87 -13.55 12.71
N PRO A 192 11.15 -13.89 11.44
CA PRO A 192 10.70 -15.14 10.82
C PRO A 192 11.53 -16.33 11.29
N TYR A 193 10.88 -17.50 11.35
CA TYR A 193 11.50 -18.78 11.66
C TYR A 193 11.29 -19.80 10.53
N GLY A 194 12.12 -20.84 10.48
CA GLY A 194 12.00 -21.95 9.54
C GLY A 194 11.92 -21.48 8.09
N ARG A 195 10.92 -21.99 7.34
CA ARG A 195 10.75 -21.64 5.92
C ARG A 195 10.52 -20.16 5.64
N GLU A 196 9.98 -19.42 6.59
CA GLU A 196 9.81 -17.96 6.47
C GLU A 196 11.17 -17.26 6.52
N ARG A 197 12.10 -17.72 7.37
CA ARG A 197 13.48 -17.23 7.43
C ARG A 197 14.26 -17.67 6.17
N GLN A 198 14.08 -18.91 5.75
CA GLN A 198 14.64 -19.43 4.50
C GLN A 198 14.23 -18.55 3.32
N PHE A 199 12.95 -18.15 3.25
CA PHE A 199 12.40 -17.30 2.21
C PHE A 199 12.86 -15.84 2.30
N LEU A 200 13.01 -15.29 3.50
CA LEU A 200 13.54 -13.94 3.70
C LEU A 200 14.94 -13.79 3.09
N GLY A 201 15.76 -14.84 3.17
CA GLY A 201 17.15 -14.87 2.73
C GLY A 201 18.12 -14.34 3.78
N LEU A 202 19.41 -14.66 3.59
CA LEU A 202 20.46 -14.29 4.55
C LEU A 202 20.66 -12.77 4.62
N ASP A 203 20.61 -12.10 3.48
CA ASP A 203 20.77 -10.65 3.35
C ASP A 203 19.42 -9.91 3.35
N ARG A 204 18.34 -10.62 3.72
CA ARG A 204 16.95 -10.09 3.71
C ARG A 204 16.52 -9.60 2.32
N GLU A 205 17.04 -10.20 1.27
CA GLU A 205 16.81 -9.83 -0.13
C GLU A 205 15.33 -9.90 -0.51
N ASN A 206 14.56 -10.74 0.20
CA ASN A 206 13.14 -10.92 -0.06
C ASN A 206 12.23 -10.19 0.94
N ARG A 207 12.77 -9.21 1.66
CA ARG A 207 12.00 -8.39 2.61
C ARG A 207 10.92 -7.59 1.88
N ASN A 208 9.78 -7.35 2.54
CA ASN A 208 8.80 -6.40 2.05
C ASN A 208 9.45 -5.05 1.80
N MET A 209 9.24 -4.48 0.62
CA MET A 209 9.76 -3.17 0.22
C MET A 209 8.69 -2.43 -0.56
N LEU A 210 8.43 -1.19 -0.18
CA LEU A 210 7.52 -0.29 -0.88
C LEU A 210 8.26 0.99 -1.29
N THR A 211 7.62 1.74 -2.18
CA THR A 211 7.94 3.12 -2.50
C THR A 211 6.78 4.01 -2.08
N THR A 212 7.02 5.29 -1.79
CA THR A 212 5.92 6.19 -1.46
C THR A 212 5.04 6.49 -2.67
N ASP A 213 5.59 6.46 -3.89
CA ASP A 213 4.81 6.60 -5.12
C ASP A 213 3.85 5.41 -5.32
N ALA A 214 4.32 4.18 -5.10
CA ALA A 214 3.46 2.99 -5.18
C ALA A 214 2.34 3.02 -4.12
N THR A 215 2.69 3.42 -2.90
CA THR A 215 1.72 3.53 -1.80
C THR A 215 0.68 4.61 -2.09
N ALA A 216 1.11 5.77 -2.59
CA ALA A 216 0.21 6.87 -2.96
C ALA A 216 -0.73 6.46 -4.12
N ARG A 217 -0.22 5.75 -5.14
CA ARG A 217 -1.06 5.23 -6.24
C ARG A 217 -2.10 4.22 -5.75
N LEU A 218 -1.70 3.30 -4.85
CA LEU A 218 -2.66 2.36 -4.24
C LEU A 218 -3.74 3.11 -3.45
N LEU A 219 -3.36 4.05 -2.59
CA LEU A 219 -4.31 4.86 -1.83
C LEU A 219 -5.22 5.67 -2.74
N HIS A 220 -4.68 6.26 -3.81
CA HIS A 220 -5.45 6.98 -4.82
C HIS A 220 -6.52 6.08 -5.48
N SER A 221 -6.19 4.82 -5.77
CA SER A 221 -7.16 3.88 -6.32
C SER A 221 -8.28 3.51 -5.32
N ILE A 222 -7.94 3.36 -4.04
CA ILE A 222 -8.91 3.07 -2.98
C ILE A 222 -9.86 4.27 -2.80
N ILE A 223 -9.28 5.46 -2.57
CA ILE A 223 -10.05 6.68 -2.36
C ILE A 223 -10.89 7.04 -3.58
N GLY A 224 -10.35 6.78 -4.78
CA GLY A 224 -11.04 6.97 -6.04
C GLY A 224 -12.18 5.99 -6.32
N GLY A 225 -12.40 5.00 -5.47
CA GLY A 225 -13.47 4.01 -5.66
C GLY A 225 -13.22 3.02 -6.78
N VAL A 226 -11.98 2.90 -7.25
CA VAL A 226 -11.59 2.05 -8.40
C VAL A 226 -10.67 0.89 -8.03
N ALA A 227 -10.32 0.74 -6.77
CA ALA A 227 -9.60 -0.43 -6.28
C ALA A 227 -10.59 -1.60 -6.15
N VAL A 228 -10.44 -2.63 -6.98
CA VAL A 228 -11.31 -3.82 -7.08
C VAL A 228 -12.74 -3.46 -7.54
N SER A 229 -13.47 -2.71 -6.73
CA SER A 229 -14.81 -2.18 -7.03
C SER A 229 -15.13 -0.98 -6.13
N ALA A 230 -16.18 -0.22 -6.45
CA ALA A 230 -16.64 0.89 -5.62
C ALA A 230 -17.01 0.42 -4.19
N ALA A 231 -17.74 -0.68 -4.08
CA ALA A 231 -18.14 -1.25 -2.78
C ALA A 231 -16.93 -1.75 -1.98
N ALA A 232 -15.96 -2.41 -2.63
CA ALA A 232 -14.73 -2.85 -1.99
C ALA A 232 -13.90 -1.65 -1.50
N SER A 233 -13.76 -0.61 -2.33
CA SER A 233 -13.05 0.61 -1.98
C SER A 233 -13.68 1.31 -0.75
N GLN A 234 -15.00 1.40 -0.69
CA GLN A 234 -15.71 1.95 0.46
C GLN A 234 -15.48 1.12 1.74
N ALA A 235 -15.53 -0.21 1.62
CA ALA A 235 -15.27 -1.11 2.74
C ALA A 235 -13.82 -0.99 3.24
N MET A 236 -12.84 -0.90 2.32
CA MET A 236 -11.44 -0.64 2.67
C MET A 236 -11.27 0.72 3.37
N MET A 237 -11.91 1.78 2.86
CA MET A 237 -11.89 3.10 3.49
C MET A 237 -12.48 3.06 4.90
N ALA A 238 -13.60 2.35 5.11
CA ALA A 238 -14.20 2.21 6.45
C ALA A 238 -13.22 1.61 7.47
N LEU A 239 -12.39 0.63 7.07
CA LEU A 239 -11.35 0.05 7.93
C LEU A 239 -10.17 1.00 8.20
N MET A 240 -9.93 1.93 7.29
CA MET A 240 -8.81 2.89 7.38
C MET A 240 -9.19 4.18 8.12
N GLN A 241 -10.47 4.44 8.35
CA GLN A 241 -10.94 5.66 9.02
C GLN A 241 -10.42 5.73 10.45
N ARG A 242 -9.94 6.92 10.85
CA ARG A 242 -9.42 7.16 12.20
C ARG A 242 -10.16 8.32 12.85
N SER A 243 -10.38 8.19 14.15
CA SER A 243 -10.94 9.29 14.96
C SER A 243 -9.85 10.30 15.29
N LEU A 244 -10.21 11.59 15.24
CA LEU A 244 -9.39 12.69 15.76
C LEU A 244 -9.98 13.24 17.08
N ASN A 245 -11.03 12.60 17.62
CA ASN A 245 -11.59 12.96 18.91
C ASN A 245 -10.56 12.64 20.03
N PRO A 246 -10.18 13.62 20.88
CA PRO A 246 -9.22 13.40 21.94
C PRO A 246 -9.61 12.29 22.91
N ALA A 247 -10.91 12.09 23.18
CA ALA A 247 -11.36 11.02 24.07
C ALA A 247 -11.07 9.63 23.49
N ASP A 248 -11.27 9.45 22.16
CA ASP A 248 -10.99 8.19 21.47
C ASP A 248 -9.47 7.93 21.42
N LEU A 249 -8.66 8.98 21.16
CA LEU A 249 -7.20 8.86 21.12
C LEU A 249 -6.60 8.51 22.48
N VAL A 250 -7.20 9.00 23.58
CA VAL A 250 -6.78 8.65 24.93
C VAL A 250 -7.21 7.22 25.30
N ALA A 251 -8.39 6.79 24.84
CA ALA A 251 -8.90 5.45 25.09
C ALA A 251 -8.12 4.35 24.34
N ASP A 252 -7.46 4.70 23.22
CA ASP A 252 -6.62 3.81 22.43
C ASP A 252 -5.17 4.32 22.38
N PRO A 253 -4.31 3.90 23.33
CA PRO A 253 -2.89 4.31 23.35
C PRO A 253 -2.08 3.85 22.13
N GLU A 254 -2.55 2.82 21.43
CA GLU A 254 -1.90 2.27 20.21
C GLU A 254 -2.52 2.82 18.91
N ASN A 255 -3.34 3.88 19.03
CA ASN A 255 -3.96 4.51 17.86
C ASN A 255 -2.92 4.90 16.80
N GLN A 256 -3.34 4.85 15.53
CA GLN A 256 -2.46 5.16 14.39
C GLN A 256 -2.48 6.65 13.99
N VAL A 257 -2.74 7.55 14.92
CA VAL A 257 -2.83 9.02 14.75
C VAL A 257 -1.78 9.73 15.60
N THR A 258 -1.76 9.47 16.91
CA THR A 258 -0.82 10.08 17.85
C THR A 258 0.61 9.60 17.56
N GLY A 259 1.54 10.54 17.40
CA GLY A 259 2.93 10.22 17.01
C GLY A 259 3.13 9.96 15.50
N PHE A 260 2.07 10.08 14.72
CA PHE A 260 2.10 10.04 13.26
C PHE A 260 1.63 11.38 12.67
N LEU A 261 1.65 11.53 11.34
CA LEU A 261 1.28 12.78 10.66
C LEU A 261 -0.15 13.27 11.00
N GLY A 262 -1.06 12.35 11.33
CA GLY A 262 -2.42 12.69 11.73
C GLY A 262 -2.53 13.49 13.03
N GLY A 263 -1.56 13.37 13.93
CA GLY A 263 -1.56 14.06 15.23
C GLY A 263 -1.53 15.60 15.14
N GLY A 264 -1.10 16.17 14.02
CA GLY A 264 -1.08 17.61 13.78
C GLY A 264 -2.33 18.16 13.07
N LEU A 265 -3.31 17.32 12.74
CA LEU A 265 -4.51 17.75 12.01
C LEU A 265 -5.55 18.36 12.95
N PRO A 266 -6.37 19.33 12.47
CA PRO A 266 -7.50 19.86 13.24
C PRO A 266 -8.56 18.78 13.44
N GLN A 267 -9.27 18.80 14.57
CA GLN A 267 -10.31 17.82 14.91
C GLN A 267 -11.44 17.71 13.88
N THR A 268 -11.63 18.74 13.07
CA THR A 268 -12.63 18.76 11.99
C THR A 268 -12.18 18.02 10.73
N ALA A 269 -10.91 17.62 10.65
CA ALA A 269 -10.42 16.84 9.52
C ALA A 269 -10.94 15.40 9.58
N GLN A 270 -11.10 14.81 8.42
CA GLN A 270 -11.35 13.39 8.28
C GLN A 270 -10.06 12.72 7.83
N ILE A 271 -9.71 11.60 8.45
CA ILE A 271 -8.47 10.89 8.17
C ILE A 271 -8.71 9.41 7.90
N TRP A 272 -8.08 8.91 6.87
CA TRP A 272 -7.94 7.50 6.55
C TRP A 272 -6.45 7.19 6.47
N SER A 273 -6.00 6.27 7.29
CA SER A 273 -4.57 6.01 7.38
C SER A 273 -4.22 4.57 7.67
N LYS A 274 -2.99 4.21 7.36
CA LYS A 274 -2.30 3.03 7.87
C LYS A 274 -0.90 3.42 8.28
N ALA A 275 -0.64 3.35 9.56
CA ALA A 275 0.69 3.57 10.10
C ALA A 275 1.55 2.29 10.03
N GLY A 276 2.85 2.48 10.00
CA GLY A 276 3.86 1.45 10.14
C GLY A 276 4.97 1.92 11.06
N LEU A 277 5.29 1.12 12.04
CA LEU A 277 6.37 1.37 12.99
C LEU A 277 7.31 0.17 13.02
N THR A 278 8.59 0.42 13.12
CA THR A 278 9.63 -0.57 13.37
C THR A 278 10.49 -0.10 14.53
N SER A 279 10.82 -1.02 15.40
CA SER A 279 11.82 -0.81 16.47
C SER A 279 13.22 -0.77 15.89
#